data_e2db382869c0b075dfa48ccabd4eb105
#
_entry.id   e2db382869c0b075dfa48ccabd4eb105
#
_cell.length_a   1.000
_cell.length_b   1.000
_cell.length_c   1.000
_cell.angle_alpha   90.00
_cell.angle_beta   90.00
_cell.angle_gamma   90.00
#
_symmetry.space_group_name_H-M   'P 1'
#
loop_
_entity.id
_entity.type
_entity.pdbx_description
1 polymer ?
#
loop_
_entity_poly.entity_id
_entity_poly.type
_entity_poly.pdbx_seq_one_letter_code
_entity_poly.pdbx_strand_id
1 'polypeptide(L)'
;GERYTHAIINPPYKKINSNSEHRKELRKVGIETVNLYSAFVALTIQLMEQDGQIVAIIPRSFCNGPHYKPFRELILKECSIEHIHIFESRDMAFKDDDVLQENIIIKLIKGKQQSDVQISQSNDQTFRDYQSKTVPFVEVIKPNDPELFIRIATNGQPQEENNTFFAVSLNELGISVSTGPIVSHRMKEFLEQSPQDGAVPLFYPHHFVDKQLQYPKEHKKPNAIRVTPDSQKWLLPNNGCYVIVRRFSSKEEKRRIVANVIDPNMIDTKWIGFDNCWNVFHIKKQGFDYETAMGLACFLNSSLLDSYFRIFSGHTQVNATDLRNMKYPSLQNLQLLGKKYDIKMNQKQIDNLLGEIK
;
A
#
# COMPACT_ATOMS: atom_id res chain seq x y z
N GLY A 1 29.19 26.80 -8.10
CA GLY A 1 29.36 25.55 -8.83
C GLY A 1 28.59 25.61 -10.15
N GLU A 2 28.94 24.77 -11.10
CA GLU A 2 28.22 24.65 -12.38
C GLU A 2 26.76 24.30 -12.12
N ARG A 3 25.87 24.83 -12.95
CA ARG A 3 24.45 24.56 -12.98
C ARG A 3 24.05 24.09 -14.36
N TYR A 4 22.96 23.32 -14.45
CA TYR A 4 22.53 22.68 -15.69
C TYR A 4 21.09 23.06 -16.03
N THR A 5 20.81 23.23 -17.30
CA THR A 5 19.47 23.55 -17.83
C THR A 5 18.65 22.31 -18.12
N HIS A 6 19.29 21.18 -18.43
CA HIS A 6 18.62 19.92 -18.78
C HIS A 6 19.34 18.72 -18.15
N ALA A 7 18.55 17.74 -17.71
CA ALA A 7 19.04 16.45 -17.24
C ALA A 7 18.13 15.32 -17.70
N ILE A 8 18.74 14.26 -18.24
CA ILE A 8 18.06 12.99 -18.56
C ILE A 8 18.79 11.92 -17.78
N ILE A 9 18.09 11.18 -16.92
CA ILE A 9 18.71 10.25 -16.00
C ILE A 9 17.98 8.91 -15.92
N ASN A 10 18.76 7.83 -15.87
CA ASN A 10 18.32 6.48 -15.51
C ASN A 10 19.25 6.01 -14.37
N PRO A 11 18.94 6.35 -13.12
CA PRO A 11 19.81 6.06 -11.99
C PRO A 11 19.70 4.61 -11.54
N PRO A 12 20.70 4.07 -10.81
CA PRO A 12 20.64 2.72 -10.26
C PRO A 12 19.56 2.57 -9.16
N TYR A 13 18.90 1.40 -9.09
CA TYR A 13 17.80 1.10 -8.18
C TYR A 13 18.24 0.28 -6.96
N LYS A 14 19.25 0.73 -6.24
CA LYS A 14 19.80 0.02 -5.07
C LYS A 14 19.37 0.70 -3.76
N LYS A 15 18.99 -0.11 -2.76
CA LYS A 15 18.71 0.41 -1.40
C LYS A 15 19.99 0.93 -0.75
N ILE A 16 19.83 2.01 0.02
CA ILE A 16 20.90 2.60 0.84
C ILE A 16 20.60 2.26 2.31
N ASN A 17 21.55 1.58 2.95
CA ASN A 17 21.42 1.24 4.37
C ASN A 17 21.46 2.49 5.26
N SER A 18 20.72 2.46 6.37
CA SER A 18 20.55 3.60 7.28
C SER A 18 21.87 4.20 7.77
N ASN A 19 22.88 3.38 7.99
CA ASN A 19 24.18 3.76 8.53
C ASN A 19 25.29 3.80 7.47
N SER A 20 24.94 3.69 6.18
CA SER A 20 25.96 3.74 5.11
C SER A 20 26.58 5.13 5.01
N GLU A 21 27.83 5.18 4.57
CA GLU A 21 28.56 6.43 4.34
C GLU A 21 27.83 7.29 3.31
N HIS A 22 27.35 6.70 2.20
CA HIS A 22 26.54 7.40 1.21
C HIS A 22 25.36 8.16 1.81
N ARG A 23 24.63 7.55 2.75
CA ARG A 23 23.46 8.21 3.36
C ARG A 23 23.89 9.34 4.31
N LYS A 24 25.02 9.18 5.00
CA LYS A 24 25.60 10.25 5.84
C LYS A 24 26.00 11.46 5.00
N GLU A 25 26.68 11.23 3.88
CA GLU A 25 27.07 12.33 2.96
C GLU A 25 25.86 13.04 2.35
N LEU A 26 24.85 12.29 1.90
CA LEU A 26 23.60 12.87 1.39
C LEU A 26 22.90 13.76 2.42
N ARG A 27 22.88 13.36 3.70
CA ARG A 27 22.30 14.16 4.78
C ARG A 27 23.03 15.50 4.98
N LYS A 28 24.36 15.56 4.77
CA LYS A 28 25.13 16.82 4.86
C LYS A 28 24.65 17.87 3.86
N VAL A 29 24.11 17.43 2.73
CA VAL A 29 23.55 18.30 1.69
C VAL A 29 22.01 18.36 1.73
N GLY A 30 21.40 17.93 2.85
CA GLY A 30 19.95 18.03 3.08
C GLY A 30 19.11 16.98 2.36
N ILE A 31 19.72 15.88 1.87
CA ILE A 31 19.01 14.80 1.19
C ILE A 31 18.80 13.61 2.14
N GLU A 32 17.54 13.31 2.44
CA GLU A 32 17.16 12.12 3.18
C GLU A 32 16.44 11.14 2.24
N THR A 33 17.00 9.94 2.06
CA THR A 33 16.45 8.92 1.17
C THR A 33 16.94 7.53 1.52
N VAL A 34 16.21 6.51 1.02
CA VAL A 34 16.48 5.09 1.28
C VAL A 34 16.95 4.31 0.05
N ASN A 35 17.05 5.00 -1.10
CA ASN A 35 17.40 4.36 -2.37
C ASN A 35 18.30 5.27 -3.22
N LEU A 36 19.18 4.68 -4.03
CA LEU A 36 20.08 5.42 -4.91
C LEU A 36 19.32 6.25 -5.95
N TYR A 37 18.26 5.72 -6.57
CA TYR A 37 17.54 6.49 -7.59
C TYR A 37 17.00 7.81 -7.06
N SER A 38 16.40 7.80 -5.87
CA SER A 38 15.90 9.02 -5.24
C SER A 38 17.03 9.96 -4.79
N ALA A 39 18.20 9.41 -4.43
CA ALA A 39 19.39 10.21 -4.17
C ALA A 39 19.87 10.93 -5.43
N PHE A 40 19.99 10.23 -6.55
CA PHE A 40 20.41 10.80 -7.82
C PHE A 40 19.47 11.90 -8.32
N VAL A 41 18.15 11.66 -8.27
CA VAL A 41 17.16 12.68 -8.63
C VAL A 41 17.29 13.91 -7.72
N ALA A 42 17.42 13.72 -6.40
CA ALA A 42 17.56 14.80 -5.45
C ALA A 42 18.83 15.64 -5.70
N LEU A 43 19.97 15.00 -5.96
CA LEU A 43 21.21 15.66 -6.34
C LEU A 43 21.04 16.42 -7.66
N THR A 44 20.41 15.81 -8.65
CA THR A 44 20.12 16.45 -9.95
C THR A 44 19.31 17.71 -9.75
N ILE A 45 18.23 17.67 -8.93
CA ILE A 45 17.42 18.85 -8.61
C ILE A 45 18.29 19.99 -8.03
N GLN A 46 19.25 19.67 -7.15
CA GLN A 46 20.15 20.68 -6.58
C GLN A 46 21.13 21.29 -7.59
N LEU A 47 21.48 20.55 -8.65
CA LEU A 47 22.40 20.98 -9.70
C LEU A 47 21.69 21.76 -10.82
N MET A 48 20.37 21.75 -10.89
CA MET A 48 19.64 22.47 -11.93
C MET A 48 19.58 23.97 -11.69
N GLU A 49 19.56 24.73 -12.78
CA GLU A 49 19.17 26.15 -12.78
C GLU A 49 17.67 26.32 -12.58
N GLN A 50 17.25 27.57 -12.33
CA GLN A 50 15.85 27.95 -12.39
C GLN A 50 15.29 27.60 -13.78
N ASP A 51 14.08 27.03 -13.83
CA ASP A 51 13.41 26.54 -15.03
C ASP A 51 14.11 25.37 -15.75
N GLY A 52 15.15 24.82 -15.14
CA GLY A 52 15.86 23.65 -15.62
C GLY A 52 14.96 22.41 -15.64
N GLN A 53 15.05 21.62 -16.72
CA GLN A 53 14.20 20.48 -16.97
C GLN A 53 14.89 19.16 -16.63
N ILE A 54 14.20 18.28 -15.92
CA ILE A 54 14.68 16.96 -15.55
C ILE A 54 13.72 15.91 -16.11
N VAL A 55 14.23 14.93 -16.84
CA VAL A 55 13.49 13.73 -17.22
C VAL A 55 14.17 12.52 -16.59
N ALA A 56 13.44 11.76 -15.81
CA ALA A 56 13.98 10.60 -15.12
C ALA A 56 13.11 9.36 -15.35
N ILE A 57 13.76 8.22 -15.60
CA ILE A 57 13.11 6.91 -15.53
C ILE A 57 13.45 6.29 -14.18
N ILE A 58 12.44 6.10 -13.34
CA ILE A 58 12.62 5.69 -11.93
C ILE A 58 11.48 4.79 -11.47
N PRO A 59 11.71 3.96 -10.44
CA PRO A 59 10.65 3.16 -9.84
C PRO A 59 9.52 4.02 -9.26
N ARG A 60 8.27 3.60 -9.51
CA ARG A 60 7.07 4.25 -8.96
C ARG A 60 6.95 4.15 -7.44
N SER A 61 7.78 3.35 -6.80
CA SER A 61 7.73 3.09 -5.34
C SER A 61 7.82 4.35 -4.47
N PHE A 62 8.33 5.46 -4.97
CA PHE A 62 8.35 6.72 -4.23
C PHE A 62 6.98 7.42 -4.18
N CYS A 63 6.04 7.05 -5.03
CA CYS A 63 4.70 7.68 -5.07
C CYS A 63 3.92 7.48 -3.77
N ASN A 64 4.22 6.42 -3.00
CA ASN A 64 3.61 6.15 -1.70
C ASN A 64 4.65 5.64 -0.69
N GLY A 65 4.19 5.25 0.49
CA GLY A 65 5.02 4.74 1.57
C GLY A 65 5.77 5.82 2.37
N PRO A 66 5.97 5.59 3.68
CA PRO A 66 6.50 6.60 4.61
C PRO A 66 7.98 6.90 4.38
N HIS A 67 8.76 5.93 3.91
CA HIS A 67 10.21 6.09 3.73
C HIS A 67 10.59 7.04 2.59
N TYR A 68 9.68 7.30 1.66
CA TYR A 68 9.91 8.22 0.54
C TYR A 68 9.25 9.59 0.74
N LYS A 69 8.61 9.83 1.89
CA LYS A 69 7.99 11.13 2.17
C LYS A 69 8.99 12.30 2.04
N PRO A 70 10.21 12.25 2.63
CA PRO A 70 11.18 13.33 2.46
C PRO A 70 11.55 13.59 0.99
N PHE A 71 11.58 12.57 0.17
CA PHE A 71 11.87 12.72 -1.26
C PHE A 71 10.69 13.36 -2.01
N ARG A 72 9.44 13.01 -1.67
CA ARG A 72 8.25 13.69 -2.22
C ARG A 72 8.21 15.15 -1.81
N GLU A 73 8.49 15.45 -0.54
CA GLU A 73 8.58 16.83 -0.02
C GLU A 73 9.62 17.64 -0.79
N LEU A 74 10.78 17.07 -1.07
CA LEU A 74 11.82 17.72 -1.86
C LEU A 74 11.35 18.05 -3.28
N ILE A 75 10.76 17.07 -3.99
CA ILE A 75 10.24 17.29 -5.34
C ILE A 75 9.21 18.40 -5.35
N LEU A 76 8.21 18.33 -4.45
CA LEU A 76 7.10 19.29 -4.41
C LEU A 76 7.53 20.70 -3.98
N LYS A 77 8.60 20.81 -3.17
CA LYS A 77 9.16 22.09 -2.76
C LYS A 77 9.98 22.75 -3.87
N GLU A 78 10.76 21.96 -4.58
CA GLU A 78 11.80 22.46 -5.47
C GLU A 78 11.43 22.45 -6.96
N CYS A 79 10.41 21.65 -7.34
CA CYS A 79 10.04 21.45 -8.73
C CYS A 79 8.52 21.43 -8.92
N SER A 80 8.07 21.72 -10.15
CA SER A 80 6.76 21.30 -10.64
C SER A 80 6.85 19.91 -11.27
N ILE A 81 5.79 19.12 -11.10
CA ILE A 81 5.58 17.87 -11.83
C ILE A 81 4.81 18.21 -13.10
N GLU A 82 5.44 18.04 -14.25
CA GLU A 82 4.84 18.38 -15.54
C GLU A 82 4.18 17.18 -16.23
N HIS A 83 4.87 16.03 -16.15
CA HIS A 83 4.42 14.85 -16.88
C HIS A 83 4.82 13.58 -16.12
N ILE A 84 3.90 12.63 -16.06
CA ILE A 84 4.17 11.26 -15.58
C ILE A 84 3.68 10.28 -16.63
N HIS A 85 4.57 9.41 -17.11
CA HIS A 85 4.25 8.31 -18.01
C HIS A 85 4.37 6.97 -17.30
N ILE A 86 3.36 6.09 -17.50
CA ILE A 86 3.29 4.75 -16.91
C ILE A 86 3.34 3.69 -18.02
N PHE A 87 4.06 2.60 -17.75
CA PHE A 87 4.01 1.39 -18.57
C PHE A 87 3.03 0.40 -17.96
N GLU A 88 2.04 -0.07 -18.73
CA GLU A 88 1.05 -1.05 -18.25
C GLU A 88 1.65 -2.45 -18.14
N SER A 89 2.51 -2.84 -19.09
CA SER A 89 3.20 -4.14 -19.10
C SER A 89 4.63 -4.02 -18.63
N ARG A 90 4.97 -4.66 -17.50
CA ARG A 90 6.34 -4.76 -16.99
C ARG A 90 7.23 -5.66 -17.85
N ASP A 91 6.68 -6.81 -18.25
CA ASP A 91 7.43 -7.87 -18.94
C ASP A 91 7.87 -7.45 -20.33
N MET A 92 7.24 -6.42 -20.90
CA MET A 92 7.56 -5.90 -22.22
C MET A 92 8.50 -4.69 -22.18
N ALA A 93 8.41 -3.88 -21.13
CA ALA A 93 9.18 -2.63 -21.04
C ALA A 93 10.60 -2.80 -20.48
N PHE A 94 10.85 -3.85 -19.67
CA PHE A 94 12.13 -4.07 -18.96
C PHE A 94 12.49 -5.55 -18.85
N LYS A 95 12.36 -6.30 -19.97
CA LYS A 95 12.57 -7.76 -20.04
C LYS A 95 13.94 -8.24 -19.57
N ASP A 96 14.95 -7.40 -19.71
CA ASP A 96 16.35 -7.76 -19.48
C ASP A 96 16.85 -7.39 -18.07
N ASP A 97 16.03 -6.67 -17.30
CA ASP A 97 16.35 -6.32 -15.92
C ASP A 97 15.55 -7.22 -14.97
N ASP A 98 16.21 -8.01 -14.15
CA ASP A 98 15.63 -8.80 -13.02
C ASP A 98 14.91 -7.92 -11.96
N VAL A 99 14.39 -6.75 -12.35
CA VAL A 99 13.84 -5.75 -11.47
C VAL A 99 12.31 -5.84 -11.45
N LEU A 100 11.77 -6.47 -10.42
CA LEU A 100 10.34 -6.56 -10.10
C LEU A 100 9.71 -5.19 -9.74
N GLN A 101 10.24 -4.07 -10.24
CA GLN A 101 9.75 -2.73 -9.91
C GLN A 101 9.01 -2.09 -11.09
N GLU A 102 7.90 -1.45 -10.78
CA GLU A 102 7.16 -0.64 -11.76
C GLU A 102 7.88 0.67 -11.97
N ASN A 103 8.42 0.89 -13.17
CA ASN A 103 9.09 2.12 -13.53
C ASN A 103 8.13 3.11 -14.18
N ILE A 104 8.39 4.38 -13.97
CA ILE A 104 7.70 5.51 -14.62
C ILE A 104 8.73 6.44 -15.23
N ILE A 105 8.31 7.21 -16.22
CA ILE A 105 9.06 8.38 -16.66
C ILE A 105 8.41 9.61 -16.03
N ILE A 106 9.20 10.44 -15.36
CA ILE A 106 8.73 11.68 -14.75
C ILE A 106 9.48 12.87 -15.34
N LYS A 107 8.75 13.93 -15.69
CA LYS A 107 9.32 15.23 -16.07
C LYS A 107 9.07 16.24 -14.96
N LEU A 108 10.16 16.87 -14.49
CA LEU A 108 10.15 17.90 -13.49
C LEU A 108 10.75 19.19 -14.05
N ILE A 109 10.29 20.35 -13.58
CA ILE A 109 10.91 21.66 -13.87
C ILE A 109 11.25 22.34 -12.56
N LYS A 110 12.52 22.71 -12.40
CA LYS A 110 13.05 23.36 -11.21
C LYS A 110 12.45 24.75 -11.00
N GLY A 111 11.92 25.02 -9.80
CA GLY A 111 11.44 26.33 -9.38
C GLY A 111 10.20 26.86 -10.11
N LYS A 112 9.63 26.10 -11.05
CA LYS A 112 8.39 26.46 -11.74
C LYS A 112 7.19 26.30 -10.80
N GLN A 113 6.22 27.20 -10.88
CA GLN A 113 4.97 27.05 -10.16
C GLN A 113 4.18 25.85 -10.70
N GLN A 114 3.61 25.05 -9.80
CA GLN A 114 2.85 23.88 -10.16
C GLN A 114 1.56 24.25 -10.92
N SER A 115 1.36 23.63 -12.06
CA SER A 115 0.14 23.65 -12.86
C SER A 115 -0.46 22.27 -12.97
N ASP A 116 -1.43 22.10 -13.88
CA ASP A 116 -1.97 20.78 -14.21
C ASP A 116 -0.87 19.83 -14.67
N VAL A 117 -1.08 18.53 -14.46
CA VAL A 117 -0.12 17.48 -14.77
C VAL A 117 -0.58 16.66 -15.95
N GLN A 118 0.31 16.43 -16.92
CA GLN A 118 0.07 15.47 -17.97
C GLN A 118 0.33 14.05 -17.45
N ILE A 119 -0.67 13.17 -17.55
CA ILE A 119 -0.53 11.75 -17.27
C ILE A 119 -0.68 10.98 -18.58
N SER A 120 0.27 10.12 -18.88
CA SER A 120 0.23 9.27 -20.06
C SER A 120 0.53 7.83 -19.74
N GLN A 121 0.10 6.95 -20.63
CA GLN A 121 0.31 5.51 -20.52
C GLN A 121 0.59 4.90 -21.88
N SER A 122 1.32 3.80 -21.87
CA SER A 122 1.47 2.87 -23.00
C SER A 122 1.66 1.46 -22.49
N ASN A 123 1.40 0.45 -23.31
CA ASN A 123 1.66 -0.93 -22.91
C ASN A 123 3.15 -1.19 -22.75
N ASP A 124 3.96 -0.67 -23.65
CA ASP A 124 5.39 -0.92 -23.69
C ASP A 124 6.21 0.32 -24.14
N GLN A 125 7.50 0.12 -24.29
CA GLN A 125 8.47 1.13 -24.69
C GLN A 125 8.36 1.56 -26.16
N THR A 126 7.51 0.93 -26.96
CA THR A 126 7.29 1.34 -28.37
C THR A 126 6.34 2.52 -28.50
N PHE A 127 5.59 2.85 -27.45
CA PHE A 127 4.61 3.93 -27.39
C PHE A 127 3.52 3.87 -28.48
N ARG A 128 3.29 2.70 -29.11
CA ARG A 128 2.34 2.56 -30.22
C ARG A 128 0.90 2.84 -29.83
N ASP A 129 0.55 2.56 -28.60
CA ASP A 129 -0.76 2.76 -27.99
C ASP A 129 -0.77 3.89 -26.96
N TYR A 130 0.13 4.86 -27.15
CA TYR A 130 0.27 6.01 -26.26
C TYR A 130 -1.07 6.76 -26.12
N GLN A 131 -1.47 6.95 -24.88
CA GLN A 131 -2.62 7.76 -24.49
C GLN A 131 -2.18 8.77 -23.43
N SER A 132 -2.76 9.96 -23.47
CA SER A 132 -2.49 10.98 -22.45
C SER A 132 -3.73 11.78 -22.11
N LYS A 133 -3.72 12.32 -20.89
CA LYS A 133 -4.69 13.29 -20.40
C LYS A 133 -4.01 14.31 -19.50
N THR A 134 -4.57 15.49 -19.42
CA THR A 134 -4.16 16.50 -18.43
C THR A 134 -5.13 16.47 -17.27
N VAL A 135 -4.61 16.47 -16.05
CA VAL A 135 -5.40 16.44 -14.83
C VAL A 135 -4.99 17.58 -13.90
N PRO A 136 -5.93 18.16 -13.14
CA PRO A 136 -5.61 19.11 -12.09
C PRO A 136 -4.61 18.52 -11.08
N PHE A 137 -3.65 19.32 -10.62
CA PHE A 137 -2.64 18.85 -9.66
C PHE A 137 -3.25 18.28 -8.37
N VAL A 138 -4.41 18.79 -7.95
CA VAL A 138 -5.13 18.30 -6.77
C VAL A 138 -5.62 16.85 -6.91
N GLU A 139 -5.70 16.32 -8.12
CA GLU A 139 -5.97 14.89 -8.37
C GLU A 139 -4.70 14.05 -8.20
N VAL A 140 -3.54 14.62 -8.46
CA VAL A 140 -2.23 13.95 -8.29
C VAL A 140 -1.80 13.96 -6.82
N ILE A 141 -1.90 15.12 -6.16
CA ILE A 141 -1.64 15.27 -4.72
C ILE A 141 -2.91 15.82 -4.08
N LYS A 142 -3.56 15.04 -3.26
CA LYS A 142 -4.78 15.49 -2.57
C LYS A 142 -4.46 16.60 -1.57
N PRO A 143 -5.28 17.65 -1.51
CA PRO A 143 -5.17 18.67 -0.46
C PRO A 143 -5.22 18.02 0.93
N ASN A 144 -4.36 18.45 1.83
CA ASN A 144 -4.28 17.95 3.20
C ASN A 144 -3.90 16.47 3.35
N ASP A 145 -3.34 15.84 2.31
CA ASP A 145 -2.73 14.51 2.45
C ASP A 145 -1.39 14.62 3.20
N PRO A 146 -1.30 14.18 4.47
CA PRO A 146 -0.09 14.34 5.27
C PRO A 146 1.07 13.50 4.74
N GLU A 147 0.79 12.51 3.92
CA GLU A 147 1.78 11.62 3.32
C GLU A 147 2.22 12.08 1.92
N LEU A 148 1.51 13.02 1.31
CA LEU A 148 1.80 13.56 -0.03
C LEU A 148 1.87 12.46 -1.10
N PHE A 149 0.95 11.50 -1.07
CA PHE A 149 0.94 10.42 -2.05
C PHE A 149 0.70 10.95 -3.47
N ILE A 150 1.55 10.53 -4.39
CA ILE A 150 1.41 10.84 -5.82
C ILE A 150 0.48 9.83 -6.44
N ARG A 151 -0.71 10.29 -6.83
CA ARG A 151 -1.75 9.49 -7.47
C ARG A 151 -1.64 9.61 -8.97
N ILE A 152 -1.58 8.46 -9.64
CA ILE A 152 -1.42 8.41 -11.10
C ILE A 152 -2.62 7.66 -11.64
N ALA A 153 -3.74 8.37 -11.81
CA ALA A 153 -4.97 7.80 -12.35
C ALA A 153 -4.91 7.73 -13.87
N THR A 154 -5.01 6.55 -14.44
CA THR A 154 -5.15 6.30 -15.88
C THR A 154 -6.63 6.31 -16.31
N ASN A 155 -6.90 6.15 -17.61
CA ASN A 155 -8.26 6.14 -18.11
C ASN A 155 -9.07 4.96 -17.55
N GLY A 156 -10.32 5.19 -17.19
CA GLY A 156 -11.24 4.15 -16.67
C GLY A 156 -11.09 3.80 -15.20
N GLN A 157 -10.20 4.45 -14.45
CA GLN A 157 -10.07 4.23 -13.01
C GLN A 157 -11.09 5.07 -12.21
N PRO A 158 -11.53 4.55 -11.03
CA PRO A 158 -12.53 5.23 -10.20
C PRO A 158 -11.99 6.55 -9.63
N GLN A 159 -12.83 7.59 -9.65
CA GLN A 159 -12.57 8.85 -8.94
C GLN A 159 -13.26 8.82 -7.57
N GLU A 160 -12.56 9.32 -6.53
CA GLU A 160 -13.12 9.39 -5.17
C GLU A 160 -14.33 10.32 -5.06
N GLU A 161 -14.28 11.46 -5.74
CA GLU A 161 -15.13 12.64 -5.48
C GLU A 161 -16.63 12.41 -5.71
N ASN A 162 -16.99 11.39 -6.50
CA ASN A 162 -18.39 11.07 -6.80
C ASN A 162 -18.81 9.68 -6.34
N ASN A 163 -18.05 9.05 -5.44
CA ASN A 163 -18.32 7.68 -5.02
C ASN A 163 -18.61 7.60 -3.51
N THR A 164 -19.86 7.27 -3.17
CA THR A 164 -20.32 7.14 -1.78
C THR A 164 -19.56 6.13 -0.92
N PHE A 165 -18.78 5.23 -1.56
CA PHE A 165 -17.93 4.27 -0.88
C PHE A 165 -16.58 4.86 -0.42
N PHE A 166 -16.24 6.08 -0.81
CA PHE A 166 -15.06 6.79 -0.35
C PHE A 166 -15.42 8.00 0.53
N ALA A 167 -16.37 7.79 1.48
CA ALA A 167 -16.96 8.86 2.25
C ALA A 167 -16.13 9.28 3.46
N VAL A 168 -15.64 8.32 4.25
CA VAL A 168 -15.03 8.57 5.57
C VAL A 168 -13.64 7.96 5.69
N SER A 169 -12.84 8.47 6.62
CA SER A 169 -11.57 7.88 7.03
C SER A 169 -11.77 6.76 8.05
N LEU A 170 -10.77 5.88 8.22
CA LEU A 170 -10.79 4.90 9.31
C LEU A 170 -10.92 5.54 10.69
N ASN A 171 -10.32 6.72 10.87
CA ASN A 171 -10.39 7.44 12.14
C ASN A 171 -11.82 7.88 12.48
N GLU A 172 -12.58 8.35 11.48
CA GLU A 172 -14.00 8.70 11.64
C GLU A 172 -14.87 7.47 11.96
N LEU A 173 -14.48 6.29 11.48
CA LEU A 173 -15.11 5.01 11.84
C LEU A 173 -14.68 4.49 13.23
N GLY A 174 -13.70 5.12 13.88
CA GLY A 174 -13.09 4.61 15.11
C GLY A 174 -12.27 3.35 14.92
N ILE A 175 -11.98 2.96 13.67
CA ILE A 175 -11.21 1.77 13.30
C ILE A 175 -9.76 2.16 13.08
N SER A 176 -8.86 1.33 13.54
CA SER A 176 -7.42 1.45 13.31
C SER A 176 -6.91 0.27 12.50
N VAL A 177 -5.82 0.45 11.77
CA VAL A 177 -5.10 -0.63 11.10
C VAL A 177 -3.62 -0.59 11.47
N SER A 178 -3.07 -1.74 11.83
CA SER A 178 -1.66 -1.90 12.18
C SER A 178 -1.08 -3.18 11.59
N THR A 179 0.23 -3.21 11.40
CA THR A 179 0.92 -4.45 11.02
C THR A 179 0.83 -5.46 12.16
N GLY A 180 0.63 -6.73 11.84
CA GLY A 180 0.63 -7.82 12.80
C GLY A 180 1.88 -7.75 13.70
N PRO A 181 1.72 -7.80 15.03
CA PRO A 181 2.81 -7.48 15.97
C PRO A 181 3.86 -8.59 16.09
N ILE A 182 3.58 -9.79 15.60
CA ILE A 182 4.46 -10.94 15.77
C ILE A 182 5.44 -11.02 14.60
N VAL A 183 6.73 -10.88 14.94
CA VAL A 183 7.84 -11.02 13.98
C VAL A 183 8.55 -12.34 14.24
N SER A 184 8.20 -13.38 13.51
CA SER A 184 8.55 -14.76 13.78
C SER A 184 10.05 -15.00 14.04
N HIS A 185 10.95 -14.38 13.26
CA HIS A 185 12.39 -14.57 13.44
C HIS A 185 12.95 -13.94 14.73
N ARG A 186 12.21 -13.00 15.36
CA ARG A 186 12.60 -12.34 16.62
C ARG A 186 12.00 -13.00 17.85
N MET A 187 11.00 -13.86 17.65
CA MET A 187 10.18 -14.45 18.72
C MET A 187 10.21 -15.97 18.71
N LYS A 188 11.28 -16.55 18.14
CA LYS A 188 11.42 -18.00 17.95
C LYS A 188 11.19 -18.83 19.22
N GLU A 189 11.60 -18.30 20.35
CA GLU A 189 11.48 -18.96 21.66
C GLU A 189 10.03 -19.16 22.12
N PHE A 190 9.09 -18.36 21.60
CA PHE A 190 7.66 -18.46 21.96
C PHE A 190 6.85 -19.25 20.93
N LEU A 191 7.43 -19.58 19.77
CA LEU A 191 6.71 -20.18 18.67
C LEU A 191 6.59 -21.69 18.85
N GLU A 192 5.37 -22.22 18.61
CA GLU A 192 5.04 -23.63 18.67
C GLU A 192 4.54 -24.15 17.32
N GLN A 193 5.07 -25.29 16.87
CA GLN A 193 4.72 -25.85 15.58
C GLN A 193 3.26 -26.27 15.51
N SER A 194 2.71 -26.78 16.62
CA SER A 194 1.33 -27.22 16.74
C SER A 194 0.64 -26.55 17.91
N PRO A 195 -0.70 -26.37 17.86
CA PRO A 195 -1.48 -25.95 19.02
C PRO A 195 -1.25 -26.92 20.20
N GLN A 196 -1.02 -26.39 21.38
CA GLN A 196 -0.82 -27.13 22.62
C GLN A 196 -1.26 -26.30 23.82
N ASP A 197 -1.35 -26.93 25.00
CA ASP A 197 -1.71 -26.24 26.23
C ASP A 197 -0.78 -25.06 26.52
N GLY A 198 -1.36 -23.91 26.89
CA GLY A 198 -0.62 -22.69 27.13
C GLY A 198 -0.18 -21.93 25.88
N ALA A 199 -0.53 -22.39 24.69
CA ALA A 199 -0.30 -21.70 23.44
C ALA A 199 -1.63 -21.28 22.77
N VAL A 200 -1.58 -20.21 22.00
CA VAL A 200 -2.73 -19.66 21.27
C VAL A 200 -2.44 -19.58 19.78
N PRO A 201 -3.48 -19.52 18.92
CA PRO A 201 -3.31 -19.47 17.49
C PRO A 201 -2.43 -18.32 17.02
N LEU A 202 -1.56 -18.60 16.04
CA LEU A 202 -0.76 -17.63 15.32
C LEU A 202 -1.10 -17.71 13.82
N PHE A 203 -1.75 -16.66 13.31
CA PHE A 203 -2.26 -16.67 11.94
C PHE A 203 -1.24 -16.14 10.93
N TYR A 204 -1.11 -16.91 9.83
CA TYR A 204 -0.33 -16.58 8.64
C TYR A 204 -1.22 -16.63 7.38
N PRO A 205 -0.79 -16.02 6.25
CA PRO A 205 -1.55 -16.06 5.00
C PRO A 205 -1.90 -17.47 4.50
N HIS A 206 -1.04 -18.46 4.71
CA HIS A 206 -1.29 -19.84 4.26
C HIS A 206 -2.44 -20.55 5.01
N HIS A 207 -2.86 -20.02 6.17
CA HIS A 207 -4.05 -20.52 6.87
C HIS A 207 -5.37 -20.15 6.18
N PHE A 208 -5.33 -19.29 5.15
CA PHE A 208 -6.52 -18.89 4.41
C PHE A 208 -6.47 -19.43 2.99
N VAL A 209 -7.51 -20.17 2.61
CA VAL A 209 -7.73 -20.64 1.25
C VAL A 209 -9.11 -20.16 0.83
N ASP A 210 -9.18 -19.44 -0.29
CA ASP A 210 -10.42 -18.84 -0.79
C ASP A 210 -11.20 -18.06 0.29
N LYS A 211 -10.48 -17.26 1.08
CA LYS A 211 -10.98 -16.47 2.21
C LYS A 211 -11.46 -17.30 3.41
N GLN A 212 -11.39 -18.60 3.37
CA GLN A 212 -11.78 -19.49 4.47
C GLN A 212 -10.58 -19.87 5.34
N LEU A 213 -10.77 -19.85 6.66
CA LEU A 213 -9.76 -20.27 7.61
C LEU A 213 -9.62 -21.81 7.60
N GLN A 214 -8.41 -22.28 7.41
CA GLN A 214 -7.99 -23.68 7.58
C GLN A 214 -6.90 -23.72 8.65
N TYR A 215 -7.30 -24.00 9.88
CA TYR A 215 -6.41 -23.97 11.04
C TYR A 215 -6.68 -25.12 12.00
N PRO A 216 -5.66 -25.79 12.58
CA PRO A 216 -4.25 -25.65 12.22
C PRO A 216 -3.93 -26.25 10.85
N LYS A 217 -2.79 -25.87 10.25
CA LYS A 217 -2.37 -26.36 8.94
C LYS A 217 -0.93 -26.81 8.95
N GLU A 218 -0.64 -27.98 8.38
CA GLU A 218 0.73 -28.45 8.22
C GLU A 218 1.51 -27.52 7.28
N HIS A 219 2.56 -26.89 7.83
CA HIS A 219 3.40 -25.94 7.11
C HIS A 219 4.75 -25.76 7.82
N LYS A 220 5.75 -25.21 7.10
CA LYS A 220 7.05 -24.84 7.70
C LYS A 220 6.97 -23.73 8.76
N LYS A 221 5.91 -22.94 8.75
CA LYS A 221 5.62 -21.91 9.73
C LYS A 221 4.90 -22.49 10.93
N PRO A 222 5.17 -22.00 12.16
CA PRO A 222 4.47 -22.46 13.36
C PRO A 222 2.99 -22.08 13.30
N ASN A 223 2.15 -22.89 13.97
CA ASN A 223 0.71 -22.63 14.07
C ASN A 223 0.33 -21.87 15.34
N ALA A 224 1.20 -21.82 16.34
CA ALA A 224 0.85 -21.27 17.63
C ALA A 224 1.98 -20.46 18.27
N ILE A 225 1.63 -19.68 19.27
CA ILE A 225 2.54 -18.90 20.10
C ILE A 225 2.20 -19.13 21.57
N ARG A 226 3.20 -19.44 22.39
CA ARG A 226 3.08 -19.66 23.82
C ARG A 226 2.73 -18.36 24.55
N VAL A 227 1.73 -18.43 25.42
CA VAL A 227 1.32 -17.29 26.25
C VAL A 227 2.21 -17.22 27.47
N THR A 228 2.99 -16.17 27.57
CA THR A 228 3.84 -15.82 28.72
C THR A 228 3.66 -14.33 29.04
N PRO A 229 4.08 -13.85 30.20
CA PRO A 229 4.06 -12.41 30.49
C PRO A 229 4.75 -11.57 29.41
N ASP A 230 5.82 -12.10 28.80
CA ASP A 230 6.58 -11.41 27.76
C ASP A 230 5.89 -11.45 26.39
N SER A 231 5.28 -12.56 26.01
CA SER A 231 4.62 -12.71 24.69
C SER A 231 3.22 -12.09 24.66
N GLN A 232 2.53 -12.00 25.79
CA GLN A 232 1.15 -11.53 25.87
C GLN A 232 0.95 -10.11 25.31
N LYS A 233 1.92 -9.23 25.42
CA LYS A 233 1.88 -7.86 24.88
C LYS A 233 1.72 -7.78 23.37
N TRP A 234 2.01 -8.87 22.62
CA TRP A 234 1.86 -8.97 21.17
C TRP A 234 0.60 -9.72 20.76
N LEU A 235 -0.17 -10.23 21.71
CA LEU A 235 -1.41 -10.94 21.44
C LEU A 235 -2.59 -9.97 21.46
N LEU A 236 -3.61 -10.30 20.67
CA LEU A 236 -4.87 -9.59 20.66
C LEU A 236 -5.96 -10.44 21.31
N PRO A 237 -6.92 -9.84 22.05
CA PRO A 237 -8.02 -10.58 22.65
C PRO A 237 -8.94 -11.12 21.55
N ASN A 238 -9.41 -12.35 21.71
CA ASN A 238 -10.38 -12.97 20.81
C ASN A 238 -11.82 -12.63 21.24
N ASN A 239 -12.15 -11.34 21.28
CA ASN A 239 -13.41 -10.82 21.84
C ASN A 239 -14.29 -10.09 20.80
N GLY A 240 -14.01 -10.24 19.52
CA GLY A 240 -14.72 -9.64 18.40
C GLY A 240 -14.03 -9.98 17.10
N CYS A 241 -14.60 -9.56 15.98
CA CYS A 241 -14.05 -9.84 14.66
C CYS A 241 -12.85 -8.95 14.33
N TYR A 242 -11.88 -9.50 13.63
CA TYR A 242 -10.77 -8.78 13.01
C TYR A 242 -10.84 -8.91 11.51
N VAL A 243 -10.62 -7.84 10.80
CA VAL A 243 -10.36 -7.89 9.36
C VAL A 243 -8.86 -7.83 9.14
N ILE A 244 -8.35 -8.77 8.37
CA ILE A 244 -6.92 -8.89 8.09
C ILE A 244 -6.67 -8.82 6.59
N VAL A 245 -5.67 -8.06 6.19
CA VAL A 245 -5.26 -7.88 4.81
C VAL A 245 -3.84 -8.38 4.63
N ARG A 246 -3.63 -9.22 3.63
CA ARG A 246 -2.29 -9.72 3.29
C ARG A 246 -1.38 -8.56 2.91
N ARG A 247 -0.20 -8.51 3.55
CA ARG A 247 0.75 -7.43 3.35
C ARG A 247 1.55 -7.57 2.06
N PHE A 248 1.99 -8.79 1.73
CA PHE A 248 2.75 -9.03 0.51
C PHE A 248 1.79 -9.30 -0.65
N SER A 249 1.90 -8.47 -1.68
CA SER A 249 1.08 -8.53 -2.88
C SER A 249 1.81 -7.84 -4.02
N SER A 250 2.01 -8.54 -5.14
CA SER A 250 2.63 -7.96 -6.32
C SER A 250 1.59 -7.36 -7.27
N LYS A 251 2.02 -6.54 -8.22
CA LYS A 251 1.14 -5.91 -9.22
C LYS A 251 0.49 -6.97 -10.13
N GLU A 252 1.21 -8.04 -10.40
CA GLU A 252 0.79 -9.15 -11.27
C GLU A 252 -0.32 -10.00 -10.64
N GLU A 253 -0.49 -9.93 -9.32
CA GLU A 253 -1.57 -10.64 -8.67
C GLU A 253 -2.92 -10.10 -9.15
N LYS A 254 -3.87 -11.01 -9.37
CA LYS A 254 -5.24 -10.69 -9.78
C LYS A 254 -5.84 -9.60 -8.89
N ARG A 255 -5.46 -9.58 -7.60
CA ARG A 255 -5.88 -8.59 -6.62
C ARG A 255 -4.73 -8.17 -5.72
N ARG A 256 -4.57 -6.86 -5.54
CA ARG A 256 -3.60 -6.29 -4.59
C ARG A 256 -4.10 -6.40 -3.14
N ILE A 257 -5.38 -6.12 -2.93
CA ILE A 257 -6.03 -6.20 -1.63
C ILE A 257 -6.78 -7.53 -1.54
N VAL A 258 -6.41 -8.35 -0.56
CA VAL A 258 -7.11 -9.59 -0.20
C VAL A 258 -7.37 -9.54 1.29
N ALA A 259 -8.65 -9.40 1.65
CA ALA A 259 -9.12 -9.30 3.02
C ALA A 259 -9.79 -10.60 3.48
N ASN A 260 -9.51 -10.99 4.72
CA ASN A 260 -10.15 -12.11 5.40
C ASN A 260 -10.71 -11.63 6.75
N VAL A 261 -11.64 -12.37 7.30
CA VAL A 261 -12.23 -12.10 8.61
C VAL A 261 -11.85 -13.23 9.58
N ILE A 262 -11.42 -12.87 10.77
CA ILE A 262 -11.34 -13.75 11.93
C ILE A 262 -12.54 -13.44 12.81
N ASP A 263 -13.43 -14.39 12.94
CA ASP A 263 -14.56 -14.36 13.86
C ASP A 263 -14.15 -15.09 15.16
N PRO A 264 -14.40 -14.54 16.36
CA PRO A 264 -14.04 -15.16 17.62
C PRO A 264 -14.66 -16.57 17.78
N ASN A 265 -15.78 -16.86 17.11
CA ASN A 265 -16.42 -18.16 17.14
C ASN A 265 -15.70 -19.24 16.32
N MET A 266 -14.73 -18.86 15.49
CA MET A 266 -13.98 -19.85 14.68
C MET A 266 -13.00 -20.67 15.52
N ILE A 267 -12.49 -20.14 16.62
CA ILE A 267 -11.50 -20.78 17.46
C ILE A 267 -11.75 -20.40 18.92
N ASP A 268 -11.97 -21.41 19.78
CA ASP A 268 -12.16 -21.23 21.21
C ASP A 268 -10.82 -20.94 21.91
N THR A 269 -10.49 -19.67 22.03
CA THR A 269 -9.28 -19.19 22.70
C THR A 269 -9.47 -17.75 23.18
N LYS A 270 -8.80 -17.40 24.29
CA LYS A 270 -8.87 -16.04 24.84
C LYS A 270 -8.04 -15.03 24.05
N TRP A 271 -6.95 -15.48 23.46
CA TRP A 271 -5.98 -14.66 22.76
C TRP A 271 -5.66 -15.22 21.38
N ILE A 272 -5.30 -14.35 20.46
CA ILE A 272 -4.84 -14.71 19.10
C ILE A 272 -3.62 -13.89 18.71
N GLY A 273 -2.77 -14.46 17.87
CA GLY A 273 -1.58 -13.83 17.33
C GLY A 273 -1.68 -13.61 15.83
N PHE A 274 -1.14 -12.48 15.35
CA PHE A 274 -1.02 -12.18 13.94
C PHE A 274 0.44 -11.94 13.56
N ASP A 275 0.94 -12.71 12.59
CA ASP A 275 2.28 -12.49 12.02
C ASP A 275 2.34 -11.16 11.26
N ASN A 276 3.53 -10.59 11.14
CA ASN A 276 3.76 -9.33 10.45
C ASN A 276 3.54 -9.36 8.92
N CYS A 277 3.14 -10.51 8.38
CA CYS A 277 2.62 -10.64 7.01
C CYS A 277 1.19 -10.11 6.85
N TRP A 278 0.54 -9.73 7.94
CA TRP A 278 -0.79 -9.16 7.97
C TRP A 278 -0.80 -7.66 8.31
N ASN A 279 -1.75 -6.94 7.74
CA ASN A 279 -2.31 -5.71 8.30
C ASN A 279 -3.62 -6.08 8.98
N VAL A 280 -3.78 -5.69 10.24
CA VAL A 280 -4.90 -6.06 11.10
C VAL A 280 -5.74 -4.83 11.40
N PHE A 281 -7.02 -4.86 11.05
CA PHE A 281 -8.00 -3.84 11.43
C PHE A 281 -8.59 -4.18 12.80
N HIS A 282 -8.67 -3.18 13.67
CA HIS A 282 -9.07 -3.34 15.07
C HIS A 282 -9.62 -2.03 15.64
N ILE A 283 -10.33 -2.08 16.76
CA ILE A 283 -10.70 -0.92 17.57
C ILE A 283 -9.91 -0.98 18.89
N LYS A 284 -8.94 -0.07 19.09
CA LYS A 284 -8.10 -0.02 20.32
C LYS A 284 -7.47 -1.38 20.67
N LYS A 285 -6.97 -2.09 19.68
CA LYS A 285 -6.41 -3.46 19.78
C LYS A 285 -7.43 -4.54 20.18
N GLN A 286 -8.70 -4.32 19.99
CA GLN A 286 -9.78 -5.30 20.18
C GLN A 286 -10.49 -5.55 18.86
N GLY A 287 -11.18 -6.68 18.77
CA GLY A 287 -12.09 -6.95 17.65
C GLY A 287 -13.30 -6.01 17.68
N PHE A 288 -14.07 -6.04 16.61
CA PHE A 288 -15.29 -5.24 16.48
C PHE A 288 -16.47 -6.12 15.99
N ASP A 289 -17.65 -5.53 15.85
CA ASP A 289 -18.87 -6.27 15.54
C ASP A 289 -18.78 -6.99 14.17
N TYR A 290 -19.52 -8.09 14.06
CA TYR A 290 -19.50 -8.98 12.90
C TYR A 290 -19.96 -8.27 11.62
N GLU A 291 -21.06 -7.50 11.67
CA GLU A 291 -21.60 -6.84 10.47
C GLU A 291 -20.61 -5.81 9.91
N THR A 292 -20.03 -4.98 10.76
CA THR A 292 -19.01 -4.02 10.34
C THR A 292 -17.76 -4.73 9.78
N ALA A 293 -17.32 -5.82 10.39
CA ALA A 293 -16.17 -6.60 9.92
C ALA A 293 -16.42 -7.22 8.54
N MET A 294 -17.58 -7.85 8.36
CA MET A 294 -17.97 -8.47 7.10
C MET A 294 -18.13 -7.42 5.99
N GLY A 295 -18.73 -6.28 6.29
CA GLY A 295 -18.88 -5.18 5.33
C GLY A 295 -17.54 -4.55 4.93
N LEU A 296 -16.65 -4.37 5.89
CA LEU A 296 -15.28 -3.90 5.61
C LEU A 296 -14.53 -4.91 4.74
N ALA A 297 -14.62 -6.20 5.02
CA ALA A 297 -14.01 -7.25 4.20
C ALA A 297 -14.62 -7.30 2.79
N CYS A 298 -15.94 -7.13 2.65
CA CYS A 298 -16.62 -7.01 1.36
C CYS A 298 -16.05 -5.85 0.54
N PHE A 299 -16.01 -4.64 1.11
CA PHE A 299 -15.47 -3.46 0.46
C PHE A 299 -13.99 -3.64 0.07
N LEU A 300 -13.16 -4.14 0.99
CA LEU A 300 -11.74 -4.40 0.74
C LEU A 300 -11.51 -5.45 -0.36
N ASN A 301 -12.44 -6.38 -0.54
CA ASN A 301 -12.42 -7.38 -1.60
C ASN A 301 -13.13 -6.93 -2.91
N SER A 302 -13.60 -5.70 -3.02
CA SER A 302 -14.24 -5.20 -4.24
C SER A 302 -13.23 -4.83 -5.33
N SER A 303 -13.65 -4.94 -6.58
CA SER A 303 -12.86 -4.48 -7.73
C SER A 303 -12.70 -2.95 -7.70
N LEU A 304 -13.70 -2.25 -7.18
CA LEU A 304 -13.67 -0.80 -6.98
C LEU A 304 -12.46 -0.37 -6.15
N LEU A 305 -12.28 -1.01 -4.98
CA LEU A 305 -11.17 -0.67 -4.09
C LEU A 305 -9.82 -1.10 -4.66
N ASP A 306 -9.73 -2.28 -5.27
CA ASP A 306 -8.48 -2.75 -5.86
C ASP A 306 -8.00 -1.82 -6.98
N SER A 307 -8.91 -1.35 -7.84
CA SER A 307 -8.63 -0.37 -8.88
C SER A 307 -8.17 0.96 -8.28
N TYR A 308 -8.87 1.45 -7.26
CA TYR A 308 -8.49 2.66 -6.55
C TYR A 308 -7.10 2.56 -5.88
N PHE A 309 -6.82 1.44 -5.19
CA PHE A 309 -5.53 1.20 -4.56
C PHE A 309 -4.37 1.22 -5.59
N ARG A 310 -4.59 0.72 -6.79
CA ARG A 310 -3.60 0.70 -7.87
C ARG A 310 -3.22 2.09 -8.38
N ILE A 311 -4.05 3.12 -8.15
CA ILE A 311 -3.77 4.50 -8.58
C ILE A 311 -2.50 5.04 -7.92
N PHE A 312 -2.25 4.73 -6.65
CA PHE A 312 -1.10 5.25 -5.91
C PHE A 312 -0.10 4.20 -5.44
N SER A 313 -0.47 2.92 -5.40
CA SER A 313 0.41 1.86 -4.91
C SER A 313 1.47 1.49 -5.93
N GLY A 314 2.72 1.82 -5.65
CA GLY A 314 3.90 1.45 -6.44
C GLY A 314 4.80 0.38 -5.78
N HIS A 315 4.41 -0.17 -4.62
CA HIS A 315 5.18 -1.17 -3.89
C HIS A 315 4.66 -2.59 -4.11
N THR A 316 5.50 -3.59 -3.82
CA THR A 316 5.11 -5.02 -3.73
C THR A 316 4.46 -5.35 -2.39
N GLN A 317 4.17 -4.35 -1.58
CA GLN A 317 3.52 -4.50 -0.28
C GLN A 317 2.32 -3.56 -0.17
N VAL A 318 1.30 -4.02 0.54
CA VAL A 318 0.20 -3.21 1.06
C VAL A 318 0.58 -2.82 2.47
N ASN A 319 0.91 -1.55 2.70
CA ASN A 319 1.31 -1.08 4.02
C ASN A 319 0.11 -0.59 4.83
N ALA A 320 0.19 -0.68 6.16
CA ALA A 320 -0.84 -0.12 7.03
C ALA A 320 -1.06 1.38 6.81
N THR A 321 -0.01 2.12 6.43
CA THR A 321 -0.10 3.55 6.09
C THR A 321 -0.93 3.77 4.83
N ASP A 322 -0.78 2.91 3.81
CA ASP A 322 -1.58 3.00 2.59
C ASP A 322 -3.07 2.82 2.92
N LEU A 323 -3.40 1.79 3.72
CA LEU A 323 -4.78 1.52 4.16
C LEU A 323 -5.35 2.65 5.04
N ARG A 324 -4.55 3.28 5.90
CA ARG A 324 -4.99 4.43 6.72
C ARG A 324 -5.35 5.66 5.90
N ASN A 325 -4.65 5.88 4.79
CA ASN A 325 -4.84 7.07 3.96
C ASN A 325 -5.93 6.91 2.89
N MET A 326 -6.55 5.74 2.83
CA MET A 326 -7.71 5.51 1.97
C MET A 326 -8.98 6.01 2.63
N LYS A 327 -10.01 6.21 1.81
CA LYS A 327 -11.39 6.45 2.24
C LYS A 327 -12.19 5.16 2.22
N TYR A 328 -13.21 5.12 3.04
CA TYR A 328 -14.05 3.95 3.30
C TYR A 328 -15.52 4.32 3.24
N PRO A 329 -16.44 3.34 3.06
CA PRO A 329 -17.86 3.56 3.21
C PRO A 329 -18.21 4.06 4.62
N SER A 330 -19.33 4.76 4.76
CA SER A 330 -19.88 5.09 6.06
C SER A 330 -20.14 3.83 6.90
N LEU A 331 -20.20 3.96 8.22
CA LEU A 331 -20.51 2.83 9.11
C LEU A 331 -21.82 2.14 8.71
N GLN A 332 -22.83 2.93 8.37
CA GLN A 332 -24.12 2.41 7.91
C GLN A 332 -23.96 1.55 6.65
N ASN A 333 -23.20 2.01 5.65
CA ASN A 333 -22.98 1.26 4.41
C ASN A 333 -22.15 -0.01 4.68
N LEU A 334 -21.15 0.04 5.57
CA LEU A 334 -20.42 -1.14 5.99
C LEU A 334 -21.35 -2.19 6.61
N GLN A 335 -22.22 -1.80 7.54
CA GLN A 335 -23.17 -2.71 8.15
C GLN A 335 -24.19 -3.28 7.15
N LEU A 336 -24.67 -2.48 6.21
CA LEU A 336 -25.53 -2.96 5.12
C LEU A 336 -24.82 -3.98 4.23
N LEU A 337 -23.58 -3.72 3.85
CA LEU A 337 -22.75 -4.69 3.12
C LEU A 337 -22.56 -5.97 3.94
N GLY A 338 -22.23 -5.84 5.24
CA GLY A 338 -21.94 -6.98 6.10
C GLY A 338 -23.12 -7.91 6.34
N LYS A 339 -24.34 -7.39 6.38
CA LYS A 339 -25.58 -8.20 6.48
C LYS A 339 -25.81 -9.09 5.27
N LYS A 340 -25.34 -8.70 4.10
CA LYS A 340 -25.55 -9.40 2.83
C LYS A 340 -24.32 -10.19 2.35
N TYR A 341 -23.13 -9.82 2.77
CA TYR A 341 -21.88 -10.39 2.29
C TYR A 341 -21.67 -11.80 2.86
N ASP A 342 -21.36 -12.74 1.98
CA ASP A 342 -20.85 -14.08 2.32
C ASP A 342 -19.41 -14.21 1.78
N ILE A 343 -18.50 -14.74 2.60
CA ILE A 343 -17.09 -14.94 2.25
C ILE A 343 -16.92 -15.84 1.01
N LYS A 344 -17.90 -16.69 0.71
CA LYS A 344 -17.93 -17.56 -0.48
C LYS A 344 -18.30 -16.83 -1.77
N MET A 345 -18.78 -15.59 -1.68
CA MET A 345 -19.11 -14.80 -2.87
C MET A 345 -17.91 -14.67 -3.80
N ASN A 346 -18.16 -14.87 -5.10
CA ASN A 346 -17.18 -14.58 -6.14
C ASN A 346 -17.08 -13.08 -6.41
N GLN A 347 -16.10 -12.65 -7.23
CA GLN A 347 -15.85 -11.25 -7.49
C GLN A 347 -17.07 -10.50 -8.06
N LYS A 348 -17.76 -11.11 -9.02
CA LYS A 348 -18.95 -10.48 -9.64
C LYS A 348 -20.06 -10.26 -8.62
N GLN A 349 -20.27 -11.20 -7.70
CA GLN A 349 -21.27 -11.08 -6.64
C GLN A 349 -20.91 -9.95 -5.65
N ILE A 350 -19.62 -9.83 -5.27
CA ILE A 350 -19.13 -8.74 -4.43
C ILE A 350 -19.36 -7.39 -5.10
N ASP A 351 -18.98 -7.26 -6.37
CA ASP A 351 -19.09 -6.00 -7.10
C ASP A 351 -20.56 -5.61 -7.35
N ASN A 352 -21.43 -6.58 -7.61
CA ASN A 352 -22.88 -6.36 -7.70
C ASN A 352 -23.47 -5.89 -6.37
N LEU A 353 -23.06 -6.50 -5.24
CA LEU A 353 -23.53 -6.10 -3.93
C LEU A 353 -23.18 -4.66 -3.59
N LEU A 354 -21.99 -4.19 -3.95
CA LEU A 354 -21.65 -2.78 -3.84
C LEU A 354 -22.57 -1.91 -4.72
N GLY A 355 -22.90 -2.36 -5.92
CA GLY A 355 -23.81 -1.65 -6.84
C GLY A 355 -25.23 -1.47 -6.29
N GLU A 356 -25.71 -2.37 -5.43
CA GLU A 356 -27.06 -2.31 -4.80
C GLU A 356 -27.15 -1.31 -3.64
N ILE A 357 -26.02 -0.90 -3.04
CA ILE A 357 -25.97 -0.03 -1.84
C ILE A 357 -25.62 1.42 -2.21
N LYS A 358 -25.82 1.81 -3.43
CA LYS A 358 -25.59 3.20 -3.89
C LYS A 358 -26.61 4.19 -3.34
#